data_5ae39c9b2b7a88fda5d6c19ae1a81c7d
#
_entry.id   5ae39c9b2b7a88fda5d6c19ae1a81c7d
#
_cell.length_a   1.000
_cell.length_b   1.000
_cell.length_c   1.000
_cell.angle_alpha   90.00
_cell.angle_beta   90.00
_cell.angle_gamma   90.00
#
_symmetry.space_group_name_H-M   'P 1'
#
loop_
_entity.id
_entity.type
_entity.pdbx_description
1 polymer ?
#
loop_
_entity_poly.entity_id
_entity_poly.type
_entity_poly.pdbx_seq_one_letter_code
_entity_poly.pdbx_strand_id
1 'polypeptide(L)'
;LTSLTLFVAFAAAAQISSVNLLDYKVVCGLLLGGMVPYLFGALTMGAVGRSAEKMVQEVRRQFKEIAGIMEGKAEPDYASCIKISTDASLKEMVLPGILAVVCPIVVGFALGPAGLASFLGGALISGITLALMMANSGGAWDNAKKYIEEGNKGCLLYTSPSPRDAS
;
A
#
# COMPACT_ATOMS: atom_id res chain seq x y z
N LEU A 1 -4.28 7.65 -17.07
CA LEU A 1 -3.95 8.53 -18.21
C LEU A 1 -2.59 9.21 -17.99
N THR A 2 -2.36 9.89 -16.87
CA THR A 2 -1.10 10.60 -16.59
C THR A 2 0.14 9.70 -16.67
N SER A 3 0.08 8.49 -16.12
CA SER A 3 1.19 7.54 -16.20
C SER A 3 1.51 7.11 -17.64
N LEU A 4 0.49 6.92 -18.46
CA LEU A 4 0.67 6.61 -19.88
C LEU A 4 1.30 7.79 -20.64
N THR A 5 0.87 9.01 -20.34
CA THR A 5 1.46 10.21 -20.95
C THR A 5 2.94 10.36 -20.59
N LEU A 6 3.29 10.13 -19.32
CA LEU A 6 4.68 10.16 -18.86
C LEU A 6 5.52 9.04 -19.50
N PHE A 7 4.95 7.85 -19.67
CA PHE A 7 5.60 6.76 -20.37
C PHE A 7 5.90 7.11 -21.85
N VAL A 8 4.93 7.69 -22.56
CA VAL A 8 5.13 8.15 -23.94
C VAL A 8 6.19 9.27 -24.01
N ALA A 9 6.14 10.22 -23.08
CA ALA A 9 7.16 11.28 -23.00
C ALA A 9 8.57 10.71 -22.74
N PHE A 10 8.70 9.72 -21.89
CA PHE A 10 9.96 9.00 -21.68
C PHE A 10 10.44 8.31 -22.96
N ALA A 11 9.57 7.55 -23.63
CA ALA A 11 9.91 6.85 -24.87
C ALA A 11 10.39 7.83 -25.97
N ALA A 12 9.72 8.99 -26.09
CA ALA A 12 10.13 10.05 -27.02
C ALA A 12 11.49 10.65 -26.64
N ALA A 13 11.71 10.96 -25.37
CA ALA A 13 12.98 11.53 -24.88
C ALA A 13 14.16 10.55 -25.03
N ALA A 14 13.90 9.25 -24.84
CA ALA A 14 14.88 8.19 -25.03
C ALA A 14 15.06 7.74 -26.49
N GLN A 15 14.32 8.36 -27.42
CA GLN A 15 14.32 8.03 -28.85
C GLN A 15 14.00 6.56 -29.14
N ILE A 16 13.13 5.94 -28.34
CA ILE A 16 12.72 4.55 -28.49
C ILE A 16 11.49 4.50 -29.40
N SER A 17 11.67 3.97 -30.61
CA SER A 17 10.57 3.79 -31.58
C SER A 17 9.90 2.40 -31.50
N SER A 18 10.64 1.40 -31.01
CA SER A 18 10.14 0.03 -30.86
C SER A 18 10.92 -0.70 -29.77
N VAL A 19 10.26 -1.66 -29.11
CA VAL A 19 10.84 -2.52 -28.07
C VAL A 19 10.74 -3.96 -28.55
N ASN A 20 11.87 -4.64 -28.73
CA ASN A 20 11.90 -6.02 -29.19
C ASN A 20 11.79 -6.98 -28.01
N LEU A 21 10.69 -7.71 -27.92
CA LEU A 21 10.48 -8.72 -26.86
C LEU A 21 11.39 -9.95 -26.94
N LEU A 22 12.15 -10.12 -28.04
CA LEU A 22 13.14 -11.18 -28.15
C LEU A 22 14.49 -10.79 -27.51
N ASP A 23 14.66 -9.53 -27.14
CA ASP A 23 15.85 -9.08 -26.41
C ASP A 23 15.72 -9.45 -24.93
N TYR A 24 16.71 -10.19 -24.41
CA TYR A 24 16.74 -10.62 -23.01
C TYR A 24 16.68 -9.46 -22.02
N LYS A 25 17.28 -8.29 -22.35
CA LYS A 25 17.22 -7.09 -21.49
C LYS A 25 15.81 -6.54 -21.36
N VAL A 26 15.05 -6.60 -22.46
CA VAL A 26 13.65 -6.18 -22.51
C VAL A 26 12.78 -7.13 -21.66
N VAL A 27 12.96 -8.45 -21.83
CA VAL A 27 12.21 -9.45 -21.04
C VAL A 27 12.53 -9.34 -19.56
N CYS A 28 13.82 -9.23 -19.21
CA CYS A 28 14.21 -9.01 -17.80
C CYS A 28 13.60 -7.73 -17.23
N GLY A 29 13.67 -6.63 -17.97
CA GLY A 29 13.04 -5.37 -17.58
C GLY A 29 11.53 -5.52 -17.33
N LEU A 30 10.82 -6.16 -18.25
CA LEU A 30 9.37 -6.39 -18.14
C LEU A 30 8.99 -7.19 -16.89
N LEU A 31 9.71 -8.28 -16.62
CA LEU A 31 9.46 -9.14 -15.45
C LEU A 31 9.76 -8.40 -14.14
N LEU A 32 10.90 -7.70 -14.06
CA LEU A 32 11.25 -6.90 -12.90
C LEU A 32 10.22 -5.78 -12.66
N GLY A 33 9.82 -5.08 -13.73
CA GLY A 33 8.79 -4.06 -13.67
C GLY A 33 7.44 -4.61 -13.17
N GLY A 34 7.04 -5.77 -13.69
CA GLY A 34 5.82 -6.45 -13.24
C GLY A 34 5.83 -6.84 -11.77
N MET A 35 7.00 -7.15 -11.20
CA MET A 35 7.16 -7.54 -9.79
C MET A 35 7.08 -6.35 -8.83
N VAL A 36 7.61 -5.18 -9.21
CA VAL A 36 7.79 -4.04 -8.29
C VAL A 36 6.49 -3.57 -7.62
N PRO A 37 5.34 -3.42 -8.31
CA PRO A 37 4.09 -3.02 -7.66
C PRO A 37 3.61 -4.00 -6.59
N TYR A 38 3.80 -5.29 -6.79
CA TYR A 38 3.46 -6.30 -5.78
C TYR A 38 4.37 -6.22 -4.56
N LEU A 39 5.67 -6.03 -4.78
CA LEU A 39 6.64 -5.82 -3.70
C LEU A 39 6.30 -4.55 -2.90
N PHE A 40 6.01 -3.47 -3.60
CA PHE A 40 5.56 -2.21 -3.00
C PHE A 40 4.28 -2.40 -2.18
N GLY A 41 3.28 -3.08 -2.74
CA GLY A 41 2.03 -3.39 -2.05
C GLY A 41 2.25 -4.23 -0.79
N ALA A 42 3.09 -5.26 -0.86
CA ALA A 42 3.42 -6.11 0.29
C ALA A 42 4.11 -5.31 1.42
N LEU A 43 5.10 -4.47 1.08
CA LEU A 43 5.77 -3.60 2.04
C LEU A 43 4.80 -2.61 2.69
N THR A 44 3.92 -1.99 1.88
CA THR A 44 2.94 -1.03 2.36
C THR A 44 1.89 -1.68 3.28
N MET A 45 1.37 -2.85 2.92
CA MET A 45 0.42 -3.58 3.77
C MET A 45 1.04 -3.98 5.10
N GLY A 46 2.29 -4.46 5.10
CA GLY A 46 3.03 -4.75 6.33
C GLY A 46 3.24 -3.51 7.20
N ALA A 47 3.53 -2.38 6.59
CA ALA A 47 3.70 -1.09 7.25
C ALA A 47 2.40 -0.62 7.92
N VAL A 48 1.27 -0.71 7.21
CA VAL A 48 -0.07 -0.37 7.74
C VAL A 48 -0.41 -1.26 8.93
N GLY A 49 -0.16 -2.57 8.84
CA GLY A 49 -0.39 -3.51 9.94
C GLY A 49 0.37 -3.12 11.22
N ARG A 50 1.68 -2.83 11.11
CA ARG A 50 2.50 -2.39 12.25
C ARG A 50 2.03 -1.05 12.83
N SER A 51 1.58 -0.12 12.00
CA SER A 51 1.05 1.17 12.45
C SER A 51 -0.28 1.02 13.16
N ALA A 52 -1.16 0.17 12.63
CA ALA A 52 -2.45 -0.14 13.24
C ALA A 52 -2.28 -0.78 14.61
N GLU A 53 -1.33 -1.70 14.78
CA GLU A 53 -1.05 -2.32 16.08
C GLU A 53 -0.64 -1.30 17.14
N LYS A 54 0.24 -0.35 16.80
CA LYS A 54 0.63 0.74 17.72
C LYS A 54 -0.58 1.60 18.12
N MET A 55 -1.46 1.88 17.18
CA MET A 55 -2.68 2.64 17.43
C MET A 55 -3.62 1.88 18.39
N VAL A 56 -3.81 0.58 18.17
CA VAL A 56 -4.61 -0.26 19.06
C VAL A 56 -4.05 -0.29 20.47
N GLN A 57 -2.73 -0.39 20.63
CA GLN A 57 -2.07 -0.36 21.94
C GLN A 57 -2.31 0.99 22.65
N GLU A 58 -2.23 2.11 21.93
CA GLU A 58 -2.49 3.43 22.50
C GLU A 58 -3.96 3.58 22.93
N VAL A 59 -4.89 3.16 22.10
CA VAL A 59 -6.32 3.18 22.44
C VAL A 59 -6.60 2.33 23.69
N ARG A 60 -6.02 1.13 23.77
CA ARG A 60 -6.14 0.28 24.96
C ARG A 60 -5.54 0.92 26.21
N ARG A 61 -4.42 1.62 26.08
CA ARG A 61 -3.81 2.39 27.17
C ARG A 61 -4.77 3.46 27.68
N GLN A 62 -5.34 4.24 26.77
CA GLN A 62 -6.28 5.32 27.11
C GLN A 62 -7.53 4.78 27.84
N PHE A 63 -8.08 3.66 27.40
CA PHE A 63 -9.21 3.02 28.09
C PHE A 63 -8.87 2.56 29.51
N LYS A 64 -7.63 2.20 29.78
CA LYS A 64 -7.19 1.77 31.13
C LYS A 64 -6.85 2.95 32.04
N GLU A 65 -6.23 4.00 31.50
CA GLU A 65 -5.64 5.07 32.30
C GLU A 65 -6.58 6.28 32.44
N ILE A 66 -7.44 6.54 31.48
CA ILE A 66 -8.35 7.69 31.53
C ILE A 66 -9.73 7.24 32.04
N ALA A 67 -9.97 7.50 33.30
CA ALA A 67 -11.25 7.19 33.92
C ALA A 67 -12.40 8.01 33.29
N GLY A 68 -13.50 7.34 32.92
CA GLY A 68 -14.68 7.99 32.37
C GLY A 68 -14.74 8.09 30.85
N ILE A 69 -13.74 7.61 30.11
CA ILE A 69 -13.81 7.52 28.65
C ILE A 69 -14.98 6.63 28.20
N MET A 70 -15.15 5.47 28.82
CA MET A 70 -16.21 4.51 28.49
C MET A 70 -17.61 5.05 28.81
N GLU A 71 -17.70 5.99 29.76
CA GLU A 71 -18.94 6.64 30.18
C GLU A 71 -19.22 7.94 29.40
N GLY A 72 -18.33 8.34 28.48
CA GLY A 72 -18.42 9.60 27.74
C GLY A 72 -18.20 10.86 28.58
N LYS A 73 -17.59 10.73 29.76
CA LYS A 73 -17.31 11.84 30.68
C LYS A 73 -15.93 12.46 30.50
N ALA A 74 -15.01 11.75 29.86
CA ALA A 74 -13.65 12.22 29.55
C ALA A 74 -13.41 12.18 28.06
N GLU A 75 -12.66 13.16 27.54
CA GLU A 75 -12.26 13.19 26.15
C GLU A 75 -11.01 12.30 25.91
N PRO A 76 -10.98 11.52 24.80
CA PRO A 76 -9.80 10.78 24.42
C PRO A 76 -8.62 11.69 24.05
N ASP A 77 -7.40 11.23 24.26
CA ASP A 77 -6.20 11.93 23.80
C ASP A 77 -5.98 11.72 22.29
N TYR A 78 -6.69 12.51 21.48
CA TYR A 78 -6.56 12.49 20.03
C TYR A 78 -5.16 12.92 19.57
N ALA A 79 -4.49 13.80 20.31
CA ALA A 79 -3.17 14.33 19.92
C ALA A 79 -2.13 13.21 19.92
N SER A 80 -2.11 12.33 20.91
CA SER A 80 -1.25 11.15 20.95
C SER A 80 -1.56 10.17 19.82
N CYS A 81 -2.82 9.92 19.52
CA CYS A 81 -3.22 9.07 18.40
C CYS A 81 -2.75 9.63 17.05
N ILE A 82 -2.95 10.92 16.80
CA ILE A 82 -2.50 11.59 15.58
C ILE A 82 -0.98 11.53 15.45
N LYS A 83 -0.26 11.79 16.54
CA LYS A 83 1.21 11.72 16.56
C LYS A 83 1.71 10.32 16.21
N ILE A 84 1.17 9.27 16.82
CA ILE A 84 1.55 7.88 16.54
C ILE A 84 1.28 7.54 15.08
N SER A 85 0.12 7.91 14.53
CA SER A 85 -0.25 7.67 13.13
C SER A 85 0.71 8.40 12.18
N THR A 86 1.01 9.66 12.44
CA THR A 86 1.89 10.48 11.60
C THR A 86 3.33 9.97 11.63
N ASP A 87 3.89 9.73 12.81
CA ASP A 87 5.25 9.24 12.97
C ASP A 87 5.44 7.85 12.33
N ALA A 88 4.45 6.97 12.49
CA ALA A 88 4.46 5.66 11.87
C ALA A 88 4.38 5.77 10.34
N SER A 89 3.48 6.59 9.81
CA SER A 89 3.33 6.80 8.37
C SER A 89 4.60 7.33 7.73
N LEU A 90 5.24 8.32 8.32
CA LEU A 90 6.49 8.89 7.81
C LEU A 90 7.63 7.86 7.79
N LYS A 91 7.79 7.08 8.87
CA LYS A 91 8.85 6.06 8.94
C LYS A 91 8.64 4.90 7.96
N GLU A 92 7.42 4.43 7.88
CA GLU A 92 7.09 3.26 7.05
C GLU A 92 7.08 3.59 5.54
N MET A 93 6.90 4.85 5.16
CA MET A 93 6.94 5.29 3.76
C MET A 93 8.36 5.46 3.19
N VAL A 94 9.40 5.48 4.02
CA VAL A 94 10.79 5.65 3.56
C VAL A 94 11.21 4.50 2.64
N LEU A 95 11.01 3.26 3.06
CA LEU A 95 11.45 2.09 2.29
C LEU A 95 10.73 1.94 0.94
N PRO A 96 9.38 2.00 0.87
CA PRO A 96 8.67 2.04 -0.40
C PRO A 96 9.08 3.21 -1.29
N GLY A 97 9.30 4.39 -0.72
CA GLY A 97 9.75 5.57 -1.45
C GLY A 97 11.14 5.39 -2.09
N ILE A 98 12.09 4.86 -1.35
CA ILE A 98 13.43 4.51 -1.87
C ILE A 98 13.31 3.48 -3.00
N LEU A 99 12.50 2.44 -2.82
CA LEU A 99 12.27 1.42 -3.84
C LEU A 99 11.76 2.03 -5.16
N ALA A 100 10.78 2.92 -5.08
CA ALA A 100 10.18 3.56 -6.24
C ALA A 100 11.18 4.41 -7.05
N VAL A 101 12.17 5.01 -6.38
CA VAL A 101 13.19 5.85 -7.03
C VAL A 101 14.39 5.04 -7.49
N VAL A 102 14.89 4.14 -6.65
CA VAL A 102 16.15 3.40 -6.92
C VAL A 102 15.95 2.33 -7.99
N CYS A 103 14.82 1.60 -7.99
CA CYS A 103 14.61 0.53 -8.96
C CYS A 103 14.70 0.99 -10.42
N PRO A 104 14.00 2.04 -10.89
CA PRO A 104 14.13 2.51 -12.26
C PRO A 104 15.56 2.96 -12.61
N ILE A 105 16.25 3.61 -11.66
CA ILE A 105 17.63 4.07 -11.86
C ILE A 105 18.55 2.87 -12.08
N VAL A 106 18.51 1.89 -11.21
CA VAL A 106 19.34 0.68 -11.30
C VAL A 106 19.05 -0.08 -12.59
N VAL A 107 17.77 -0.27 -12.92
CA VAL A 107 17.35 -0.96 -14.16
C VAL A 107 17.81 -0.18 -15.39
N GLY A 108 17.69 1.14 -15.39
CA GLY A 108 18.16 1.99 -16.50
C GLY A 108 19.65 1.86 -16.75
N PHE A 109 20.47 1.85 -15.71
CA PHE A 109 21.92 1.66 -15.85
C PHE A 109 22.30 0.22 -16.22
N ALA A 110 21.60 -0.79 -15.69
CA ALA A 110 21.95 -2.19 -15.94
C ALA A 110 21.46 -2.72 -17.29
N LEU A 111 20.22 -2.38 -17.68
CA LEU A 111 19.56 -2.92 -18.87
C LEU A 111 19.47 -1.93 -20.04
N GLY A 112 19.82 -0.67 -19.80
CA GLY A 112 19.74 0.40 -20.78
C GLY A 112 18.32 0.92 -21.05
N PRO A 113 18.16 1.87 -22.03
CA PRO A 113 16.89 2.54 -22.26
C PRO A 113 15.72 1.61 -22.65
N ALA A 114 15.98 0.61 -23.50
CA ALA A 114 14.96 -0.35 -23.92
C ALA A 114 14.49 -1.26 -22.77
N GLY A 115 15.44 -1.69 -21.91
CA GLY A 115 15.14 -2.45 -20.69
C GLY A 115 14.36 -1.61 -19.66
N LEU A 116 14.68 -0.33 -19.55
CA LEU A 116 13.93 0.60 -18.69
C LEU A 116 12.52 0.85 -19.23
N ALA A 117 12.36 1.02 -20.54
CA ALA A 117 11.03 1.15 -21.14
C ALA A 117 10.13 -0.05 -20.85
N SER A 118 10.66 -1.25 -21.02
CA SER A 118 9.91 -2.48 -20.71
C SER A 118 9.62 -2.62 -19.21
N PHE A 119 10.56 -2.24 -18.33
CA PHE A 119 10.36 -2.19 -16.89
C PHE A 119 9.20 -1.24 -16.52
N LEU A 120 9.18 -0.03 -17.05
CA LEU A 120 8.09 0.93 -16.81
C LEU A 120 6.75 0.41 -17.35
N GLY A 121 6.76 -0.22 -18.54
CA GLY A 121 5.57 -0.85 -19.11
C GLY A 121 5.03 -1.99 -18.24
N GLY A 122 5.90 -2.88 -17.77
CA GLY A 122 5.55 -3.96 -16.84
C GLY A 122 4.99 -3.44 -15.52
N ALA A 123 5.64 -2.44 -14.93
CA ALA A 123 5.18 -1.79 -13.70
C ALA A 123 3.82 -1.11 -13.88
N LEU A 124 3.59 -0.48 -15.04
CA LEU A 124 2.32 0.17 -15.34
C LEU A 124 1.17 -0.85 -15.44
N ILE A 125 1.35 -1.93 -16.19
CA ILE A 125 0.32 -2.96 -16.37
C ILE A 125 -0.03 -3.64 -15.03
N SER A 126 0.98 -4.12 -14.32
CA SER A 126 0.77 -4.79 -13.02
C SER A 126 0.27 -3.83 -11.95
N GLY A 127 0.72 -2.58 -11.97
CA GLY A 127 0.25 -1.54 -11.06
C GLY A 127 -1.23 -1.19 -11.25
N ILE A 128 -1.68 -1.06 -12.50
CA ILE A 128 -3.11 -0.80 -12.81
C ILE A 128 -3.98 -1.98 -12.34
N THR A 129 -3.60 -3.21 -12.69
CA THR A 129 -4.38 -4.39 -12.29
C THR A 129 -4.43 -4.57 -10.79
N LEU A 130 -3.31 -4.36 -10.10
CA LEU A 130 -3.23 -4.41 -8.64
C LEU A 130 -4.08 -3.33 -7.98
N ALA A 131 -4.04 -2.09 -8.50
CA ALA A 131 -4.83 -0.98 -7.99
C ALA A 131 -6.33 -1.25 -8.11
N LEU A 132 -6.79 -1.75 -9.25
CA LEU A 132 -8.19 -2.14 -9.46
C LEU A 132 -8.61 -3.28 -8.53
N MET A 133 -7.77 -4.29 -8.38
CA MET A 133 -8.02 -5.39 -7.45
C MET A 133 -8.12 -4.89 -6.01
N MET A 134 -7.18 -4.08 -5.55
CA MET A 134 -7.16 -3.59 -4.17
C MET A 134 -8.33 -2.64 -3.88
N ALA A 135 -8.70 -1.77 -4.82
CA ALA A 135 -9.84 -0.88 -4.66
C ALA A 135 -11.16 -1.67 -4.53
N ASN A 136 -11.38 -2.63 -5.41
CA ASN A 136 -12.61 -3.44 -5.40
C ASN A 136 -12.66 -4.41 -4.22
N SER A 137 -11.57 -5.14 -3.96
CA SER A 137 -11.49 -6.09 -2.84
C SER A 137 -11.53 -5.38 -1.50
N GLY A 138 -10.83 -4.26 -1.34
CA GLY A 138 -10.86 -3.47 -0.11
C GLY A 138 -12.26 -2.96 0.22
N GLY A 139 -12.98 -2.42 -0.78
CA GLY A 139 -14.37 -2.01 -0.62
C GLY A 139 -15.30 -3.18 -0.28
N ALA A 140 -15.11 -4.33 -0.92
CA ALA A 140 -15.91 -5.53 -0.65
C ALA A 140 -15.69 -6.06 0.78
N TRP A 141 -14.44 -6.10 1.24
CA TRP A 141 -14.09 -6.50 2.61
C TRP A 141 -14.64 -5.54 3.66
N ASP A 142 -14.52 -4.23 3.45
CA ASP A 142 -15.07 -3.23 4.37
C ASP A 142 -16.60 -3.34 4.47
N ASN A 143 -17.28 -3.52 3.34
CA ASN A 143 -18.73 -3.74 3.32
C ASN A 143 -19.13 -5.07 3.98
N ALA A 144 -18.39 -6.14 3.75
CA ALA A 144 -18.64 -7.42 4.40
C ALA A 144 -18.46 -7.33 5.92
N LYS A 145 -17.42 -6.64 6.38
CA LYS A 145 -17.19 -6.36 7.79
C LYS A 145 -18.37 -5.61 8.41
N LYS A 146 -18.80 -4.50 7.80
CA LYS A 146 -19.96 -3.72 8.27
C LYS A 146 -21.24 -4.54 8.31
N TYR A 147 -21.48 -5.35 7.28
CA TYR A 147 -22.63 -6.24 7.22
C TYR A 147 -22.67 -7.25 8.38
N ILE A 148 -21.50 -7.77 8.78
CA ILE A 148 -21.39 -8.67 9.93
C ILE A 148 -21.59 -7.92 11.24
N GLU A 149 -20.97 -6.72 11.37
CA GLU A 149 -21.09 -5.87 12.57
C GLU A 149 -22.54 -5.42 12.83
N GLU A 150 -23.36 -5.28 11.79
CA GLU A 150 -24.81 -5.04 11.88
C GLU A 150 -25.62 -6.23 12.39
N GLY A 151 -24.97 -7.37 12.67
CA GLY A 151 -25.62 -8.56 13.25
C GLY A 151 -26.26 -9.50 12.23
N ASN A 152 -26.09 -9.28 10.93
CA ASN A 152 -26.74 -10.06 9.88
C ASN A 152 -26.33 -11.54 9.80
N LYS A 153 -25.22 -11.94 10.42
CA LYS A 153 -24.73 -13.33 10.44
C LYS A 153 -24.68 -13.96 11.83
N GLY A 154 -25.06 -13.24 12.88
CA GLY A 154 -25.08 -13.74 14.26
C GLY A 154 -23.72 -14.15 14.83
N CYS A 155 -22.61 -13.80 14.17
CA CYS A 155 -21.26 -14.30 14.47
C CYS A 155 -20.25 -13.16 14.63
N LEU A 156 -20.58 -12.19 15.48
CA LEU A 156 -19.70 -11.04 15.76
C LEU A 156 -18.39 -11.42 16.45
N LEU A 157 -18.37 -12.52 17.21
CA LEU A 157 -17.28 -12.92 18.07
C LEU A 157 -16.10 -13.57 17.35
N TYR A 158 -16.28 -14.17 16.17
CA TYR A 158 -15.27 -15.01 15.54
C TYR A 158 -14.59 -14.40 14.30
N THR A 159 -15.15 -13.34 13.72
CA THR A 159 -14.72 -12.86 12.40
C THR A 159 -14.07 -11.49 12.36
N SER A 160 -14.14 -10.73 13.44
CA SER A 160 -13.41 -9.47 13.58
C SER A 160 -13.07 -9.28 15.05
N PRO A 161 -11.78 -9.33 15.44
CA PRO A 161 -11.39 -8.89 16.77
C PRO A 161 -11.69 -7.39 16.87
N SER A 162 -12.86 -7.07 17.36
CA SER A 162 -13.23 -5.70 17.70
C SER A 162 -12.50 -5.31 18.99
N PRO A 163 -12.12 -4.04 19.15
CA PRO A 163 -11.64 -3.55 20.45
C PRO A 163 -12.63 -3.78 21.63
N ARG A 164 -13.90 -4.10 21.31
CA ARG A 164 -14.93 -4.46 22.31
C ARG A 164 -14.75 -5.87 22.87
N ASP A 165 -14.03 -6.76 22.16
CA ASP A 165 -13.85 -8.16 22.60
C ASP A 165 -12.65 -8.34 23.53
N ALA A 166 -11.98 -7.25 23.91
CA ALA A 166 -10.81 -7.24 24.78
C ALA A 166 -11.08 -6.70 26.20
N SER A 167 -12.36 -6.63 26.61
CA SER A 167 -12.75 -6.25 27.98
C SER A 167 -13.03 -7.47 28.84
#